data_44e04458783035a47f1ffb35ec6fca74
#
_entry.id   44e04458783035a47f1ffb35ec6fca74
#
_cell.length_a   1.000
_cell.length_b   1.000
_cell.length_c   1.000
_cell.angle_alpha   90.00
_cell.angle_beta   90.00
_cell.angle_gamma   90.00
#
_symmetry.space_group_name_H-M   'P 1'
#
loop_
_entity.id
_entity.type
_entity.pdbx_description
1 polymer ?
#
loop_
_entity_poly.entity_id
_entity_poly.type
_entity_poly.pdbx_seq_one_letter_code
_entity_poly.pdbx_strand_id
1 'polypeptide(L)'
;MLCRIFKDSMLNIASKDYSREQTDAWAGTGTVKRWKELFASGLCFAAAFDNDGIMCGFTSVNTAGYLHSMFVGSGYRGKGVASELLKWAENYAKEHRAYEMSCDVSITAKTFFSKNGYRTEKEQSVRVKDIFMTNYAMKKKL
;
A
#
# COMPACT_ATOMS: atom_id res chain seq x y z
N MET A 1 8.72 -12.57 3.95
CA MET A 1 9.23 -11.34 3.32
C MET A 1 8.23 -10.18 3.37
N LEU A 2 6.97 -10.36 2.95
CA LEU A 2 5.96 -9.29 2.99
C LEU A 2 5.75 -8.74 4.40
N CYS A 3 5.65 -9.61 5.39
CA CYS A 3 5.50 -9.18 6.79
C CYS A 3 6.64 -8.27 7.25
N ARG A 4 7.86 -8.57 6.83
CA ARG A 4 9.04 -7.76 7.17
C ARG A 4 8.94 -6.36 6.56
N ILE A 5 8.60 -6.28 5.27
CA ILE A 5 8.48 -4.99 4.58
C ILE A 5 7.32 -4.19 5.14
N PHE A 6 6.18 -4.82 5.39
CA PHE A 6 5.02 -4.17 5.98
C PHE A 6 5.36 -3.57 7.35
N LYS A 7 5.96 -4.34 8.24
CA LYS A 7 6.34 -3.87 9.58
C LYS A 7 7.39 -2.77 9.52
N ASP A 8 8.41 -2.92 8.68
CA ASP A 8 9.43 -1.90 8.47
C ASP A 8 8.81 -0.58 8.01
N SER A 9 7.90 -0.64 7.05
CA SER A 9 7.19 0.53 6.54
C SER A 9 6.38 1.22 7.63
N MET A 10 5.68 0.46 8.47
CA MET A 10 4.91 1.04 9.58
C MET A 10 5.80 1.70 10.62
N LEU A 11 6.86 1.04 11.04
CA LEU A 11 7.71 1.51 12.14
C LEU A 11 8.67 2.64 11.72
N ASN A 12 9.13 2.65 10.49
CA ASN A 12 10.19 3.55 10.04
C ASN A 12 9.74 4.62 9.02
N ILE A 13 8.58 4.47 8.42
CA ILE A 13 8.05 5.44 7.46
C ILE A 13 6.77 6.09 7.99
N ALA A 14 5.75 5.30 8.26
CA ALA A 14 4.46 5.80 8.74
C ALA A 14 4.56 6.46 10.13
N SER A 15 5.55 6.11 10.93
CA SER A 15 5.79 6.70 12.24
C SER A 15 6.03 8.22 12.24
N LYS A 16 6.27 8.80 11.08
CA LYS A 16 6.39 10.26 10.94
C LYS A 16 5.05 10.97 11.05
N ASP A 17 3.96 10.30 10.67
CA ASP A 17 2.63 10.89 10.55
C ASP A 17 1.60 10.27 11.50
N TYR A 18 1.95 9.17 12.15
CA TYR A 18 1.10 8.45 13.09
C TYR A 18 1.80 8.26 14.43
N SER A 19 1.03 8.18 15.51
CA SER A 19 1.57 7.88 16.84
C SER A 19 2.16 6.46 16.87
N ARG A 20 3.01 6.21 17.86
CA ARG A 20 3.56 4.87 18.07
C ARG A 20 2.47 3.85 18.35
N GLU A 21 1.46 4.21 19.12
CA GLU A 21 0.30 3.35 19.38
C GLU A 21 -0.42 2.98 18.09
N GLN A 22 -0.61 3.95 17.20
CA GLN A 22 -1.24 3.72 15.89
C GLN A 22 -0.37 2.83 15.00
N THR A 23 0.93 3.09 14.88
CA THR A 23 1.83 2.28 14.05
C THR A 23 2.00 0.87 14.59
N ASP A 24 2.08 0.69 15.91
CA ASP A 24 2.16 -0.63 16.52
C ASP A 24 0.89 -1.44 16.28
N ALA A 25 -0.29 -0.82 16.42
CA ALA A 25 -1.56 -1.48 16.13
C ALA A 25 -1.65 -1.91 14.68
N TRP A 26 -1.26 -1.04 13.76
CA TRP A 26 -1.28 -1.32 12.33
C TRP A 26 -0.28 -2.40 11.95
N ALA A 27 0.97 -2.30 12.43
CA ALA A 27 2.00 -3.32 12.20
C ALA A 27 1.59 -4.70 12.70
N GLY A 28 0.85 -4.75 13.81
CA GLY A 28 0.35 -5.99 14.39
C GLY A 28 -0.67 -6.73 13.52
N THR A 29 -1.26 -6.09 12.50
CA THR A 29 -2.17 -6.75 11.55
C THR A 29 -1.42 -7.55 10.48
N GLY A 30 -0.12 -7.32 10.30
CA GLY A 30 0.71 -7.96 9.28
C GLY A 30 1.20 -9.35 9.67
N THR A 31 0.30 -10.25 10.04
CA THR A 31 0.63 -11.63 10.39
C THR A 31 0.75 -12.51 9.14
N VAL A 32 1.48 -13.62 9.24
CA VAL A 32 1.58 -14.63 8.15
C VAL A 32 0.19 -15.14 7.77
N LYS A 33 -0.66 -15.41 8.76
CA LYS A 33 -2.05 -15.85 8.52
C LYS A 33 -2.82 -14.83 7.68
N ARG A 34 -2.74 -13.55 8.01
CA ARG A 34 -3.41 -12.47 7.28
C ARG A 34 -2.97 -12.41 5.83
N TRP A 35 -1.65 -12.49 5.57
CA TRP A 35 -1.13 -12.46 4.21
C TRP A 35 -1.54 -13.69 3.40
N LYS A 36 -1.58 -14.88 4.02
CA LYS A 36 -2.09 -16.09 3.35
C LYS A 36 -3.56 -15.94 2.96
N GLU A 37 -4.39 -15.37 3.83
CA GLU A 37 -5.79 -15.08 3.53
C GLU A 37 -5.93 -14.11 2.36
N LEU A 38 -5.11 -13.07 2.32
CA LEU A 38 -5.10 -12.08 1.23
C LEU A 38 -4.65 -12.70 -0.10
N PHE A 39 -3.67 -13.59 -0.10
CA PHE A 39 -3.27 -14.32 -1.31
C PHE A 39 -4.41 -15.17 -1.88
N ALA A 40 -5.30 -15.65 -1.03
CA ALA A 40 -6.46 -16.46 -1.44
C ALA A 40 -7.69 -15.61 -1.82
N SER A 41 -7.63 -14.28 -1.69
CA SER A 41 -8.80 -13.38 -1.80
C SER A 41 -9.07 -12.81 -3.19
N GLY A 42 -8.39 -13.26 -4.24
CA GLY A 42 -8.53 -12.71 -5.59
C GLY A 42 -7.70 -11.45 -5.87
N LEU A 43 -6.85 -11.04 -4.93
CA LEU A 43 -5.87 -10.00 -5.16
C LEU A 43 -4.68 -10.55 -5.96
N CYS A 44 -4.20 -9.76 -6.91
CA CYS A 44 -2.97 -10.07 -7.63
C CYS A 44 -1.82 -9.30 -6.99
N PHE A 45 -0.75 -9.99 -6.64
CA PHE A 45 0.42 -9.43 -5.97
C PHE A 45 1.59 -9.29 -6.93
N ALA A 46 2.34 -8.20 -6.78
CA ALA A 46 3.64 -8.02 -7.43
C ALA A 46 4.67 -7.57 -6.40
N ALA A 47 5.88 -8.02 -6.56
CA ALA A 47 6.99 -7.65 -5.71
C ALA A 47 8.13 -7.06 -6.53
N ALA A 48 8.81 -6.08 -5.96
CA ALA A 48 10.03 -5.51 -6.50
C ALA A 48 11.23 -6.06 -5.75
N PHE A 49 12.29 -6.40 -6.49
CA PHE A 49 13.53 -6.92 -5.94
C PHE A 49 14.70 -6.03 -6.37
N ASP A 50 15.68 -5.88 -5.50
CA ASP A 50 16.93 -5.21 -5.86
C ASP A 50 17.86 -6.14 -6.67
N ASN A 51 19.03 -5.63 -7.05
CA ASN A 51 19.99 -6.40 -7.85
C ASN A 51 20.57 -7.62 -7.13
N ASP A 52 20.46 -7.67 -5.81
CA ASP A 52 20.90 -8.79 -4.98
C ASP A 52 19.78 -9.81 -4.73
N GLY A 53 18.61 -9.63 -5.36
CA GLY A 53 17.46 -10.50 -5.19
C GLY A 53 16.70 -10.31 -3.88
N ILE A 54 16.90 -9.18 -3.21
CA ILE A 54 16.21 -8.87 -1.94
C ILE A 54 14.94 -8.09 -2.25
N MET A 55 13.82 -8.54 -1.70
CA MET A 55 12.53 -7.83 -1.87
C MET A 55 12.60 -6.45 -1.23
N CYS A 56 12.35 -5.43 -2.02
CA CYS A 56 12.36 -4.03 -1.57
C CYS A 56 10.98 -3.40 -1.48
N GLY A 57 9.95 -4.03 -2.02
CA GLY A 57 8.58 -3.54 -1.94
C GLY A 57 7.61 -4.52 -2.57
N PHE A 58 6.32 -4.30 -2.32
CA PHE A 58 5.25 -5.07 -2.95
C PHE A 58 3.97 -4.27 -3.07
N THR A 59 3.08 -4.72 -3.96
CA THR A 59 1.74 -4.17 -4.13
C THR A 59 0.74 -5.28 -4.38
N SER A 60 -0.54 -4.99 -4.19
CA SER A 60 -1.63 -5.88 -4.55
C SER A 60 -2.82 -5.08 -5.07
N VAL A 61 -3.47 -5.62 -6.10
CA VAL A 61 -4.59 -4.99 -6.79
C VAL A 61 -5.57 -6.06 -7.25
N ASN A 62 -6.86 -5.73 -7.32
CA ASN A 62 -7.86 -6.61 -7.92
C ASN A 62 -8.24 -6.17 -9.34
N THR A 63 -9.05 -6.97 -10.02
CA THR A 63 -9.48 -6.70 -11.40
C THR A 63 -10.39 -5.48 -11.55
N ALA A 64 -11.00 -5.02 -10.46
CA ALA A 64 -11.83 -3.82 -10.44
C ALA A 64 -11.01 -2.52 -10.28
N GLY A 65 -9.69 -2.61 -10.12
CA GLY A 65 -8.82 -1.46 -9.92
C GLY A 65 -8.65 -1.02 -8.48
N TYR A 66 -9.04 -1.86 -7.51
CA TYR A 66 -8.79 -1.56 -6.10
C TYR A 66 -7.37 -1.97 -5.72
N LEU A 67 -6.57 -0.96 -5.37
CA LEU A 67 -5.20 -1.15 -4.86
C LEU A 67 -5.30 -1.39 -3.36
N HIS A 68 -5.09 -2.63 -2.95
CA HIS A 68 -5.22 -3.01 -1.54
C HIS A 68 -3.96 -2.70 -0.73
N SER A 69 -2.79 -2.92 -1.31
CA SER A 69 -1.51 -2.78 -0.61
C SER A 69 -0.45 -2.17 -1.52
N MET A 70 0.38 -1.30 -0.95
CA MET A 70 1.62 -0.85 -1.55
C MET A 70 2.57 -0.46 -0.43
N PHE A 71 3.64 -1.21 -0.26
CA PHE A 71 4.62 -0.98 0.79
C PHE A 71 6.03 -1.11 0.24
N VAL A 72 6.89 -0.19 0.64
CA VAL A 72 8.30 -0.14 0.27
C VAL A 72 9.14 -0.15 1.53
N GLY A 73 10.22 -0.91 1.54
CA GLY A 73 11.15 -0.96 2.66
C GLY A 73 11.83 0.40 2.86
N SER A 74 12.06 0.78 4.12
CA SER A 74 12.60 2.10 4.48
C SER A 74 13.95 2.41 3.83
N GLY A 75 14.78 1.39 3.60
CA GLY A 75 16.08 1.53 2.93
C GLY A 75 16.01 1.81 1.42
N TYR A 76 14.83 1.74 0.83
CA TYR A 76 14.63 1.91 -0.62
C TYR A 76 13.83 3.15 -0.98
N ARG A 77 13.63 4.06 -0.03
CA ARG A 77 12.91 5.31 -0.28
C ARG A 77 13.67 6.18 -1.28
N GLY A 78 12.90 6.86 -2.15
CA GLY A 78 13.49 7.75 -3.15
C GLY A 78 14.18 7.06 -4.32
N LYS A 79 14.04 5.74 -4.46
CA LYS A 79 14.66 4.95 -5.53
C LYS A 79 13.69 4.52 -6.63
N GLY A 80 12.48 5.07 -6.64
CA GLY A 80 11.49 4.80 -7.68
C GLY A 80 10.71 3.49 -7.53
N VAL A 81 10.89 2.75 -6.45
CA VAL A 81 10.22 1.47 -6.24
C VAL A 81 8.69 1.63 -6.20
N ALA A 82 8.18 2.61 -5.44
CA ALA A 82 6.74 2.86 -5.36
C ALA A 82 6.15 3.23 -6.72
N SER A 83 6.86 4.04 -7.50
CA SER A 83 6.42 4.44 -8.85
C SER A 83 6.31 3.24 -9.79
N GLU A 84 7.26 2.33 -9.76
CA GLU A 84 7.24 1.11 -10.58
C GLU A 84 6.12 0.16 -10.14
N LEU A 85 5.91 -0.01 -8.84
CA LEU A 85 4.82 -0.83 -8.32
C LEU A 85 3.45 -0.25 -8.70
N LEU A 86 3.28 1.06 -8.60
CA LEU A 86 2.04 1.73 -8.98
C LEU A 86 1.75 1.59 -10.47
N LYS A 87 2.77 1.77 -11.29
CA LYS A 87 2.66 1.60 -12.75
C LYS A 87 2.22 0.18 -13.11
N TRP A 88 2.81 -0.81 -12.46
CA TRP A 88 2.41 -2.20 -12.66
C TRP A 88 0.94 -2.42 -12.29
N ALA A 89 0.52 -1.91 -11.13
CA ALA A 89 -0.87 -2.06 -10.66
C ALA A 89 -1.87 -1.38 -11.59
N GLU A 90 -1.56 -0.19 -12.07
CA GLU A 90 -2.41 0.53 -13.03
C GLU A 90 -2.51 -0.20 -14.37
N ASN A 91 -1.40 -0.75 -14.85
CA ASN A 91 -1.39 -1.54 -16.08
C ASN A 91 -2.21 -2.83 -15.93
N TYR A 92 -2.08 -3.51 -14.80
CA TYR A 92 -2.90 -4.68 -14.47
C TYR A 92 -4.39 -4.34 -14.53
N ALA A 93 -4.79 -3.26 -13.87
CA ALA A 93 -6.18 -2.81 -13.86
C ALA A 93 -6.69 -2.48 -15.27
N LYS A 94 -5.90 -1.78 -16.08
CA LYS A 94 -6.23 -1.48 -17.48
C LYS A 94 -6.43 -2.72 -18.33
N GLU A 95 -5.54 -3.71 -18.16
CA GLU A 95 -5.65 -4.99 -18.88
C GLU A 95 -6.92 -5.75 -18.53
N HIS A 96 -7.44 -5.55 -17.32
CA HIS A 96 -8.71 -6.14 -16.86
C HIS A 96 -9.92 -5.22 -17.05
N ARG A 97 -9.76 -4.15 -17.87
CA ARG A 97 -10.82 -3.22 -18.27
C ARG A 97 -11.40 -2.40 -17.13
N ALA A 98 -10.65 -2.18 -16.06
CA ALA A 98 -11.01 -1.21 -15.05
C ALA A 98 -10.80 0.21 -15.62
N TYR A 99 -11.73 1.12 -15.36
CA TYR A 99 -11.59 2.51 -15.82
C TYR A 99 -11.15 3.47 -14.74
N GLU A 100 -11.00 2.99 -13.53
CA GLU A 100 -10.44 3.79 -12.44
C GLU A 100 -9.69 2.92 -11.44
N MET A 101 -8.74 3.55 -10.76
CA MET A 101 -8.10 3.01 -9.58
C MET A 101 -8.77 3.59 -8.35
N SER A 102 -8.88 2.78 -7.31
CA SER A 102 -9.32 3.22 -5.97
C SER A 102 -8.38 2.66 -4.91
N CYS A 103 -8.17 3.40 -3.85
CA CYS A 103 -7.33 2.95 -2.73
C CYS A 103 -7.65 3.74 -1.47
N ASP A 104 -7.35 3.13 -0.33
CA ASP A 104 -7.36 3.79 0.96
C ASP A 104 -5.91 4.14 1.32
N VAL A 105 -5.59 5.43 1.32
CA VAL A 105 -4.22 5.93 1.35
C VAL A 105 -3.90 6.51 2.72
N SER A 106 -2.75 6.12 3.29
CA SER A 106 -2.27 6.68 4.55
C SER A 106 -1.92 8.16 4.43
N ILE A 107 -1.87 8.87 5.56
CA ILE A 107 -1.36 10.25 5.61
C ILE A 107 0.01 10.32 4.95
N THR A 108 0.88 9.36 5.25
CA THR A 108 2.25 9.30 4.75
C THR A 108 2.32 9.19 3.23
N ALA A 109 1.43 8.42 2.62
CA ALA A 109 1.45 8.15 1.17
C ALA A 109 0.62 9.15 0.35
N LYS A 110 -0.19 10.00 0.98
CA LYS A 110 -1.12 10.90 0.29
C LYS A 110 -0.44 11.77 -0.78
N THR A 111 0.70 12.37 -0.44
CA THR A 111 1.43 13.24 -1.37
C THR A 111 1.91 12.47 -2.59
N PHE A 112 2.43 11.25 -2.40
CA PHE A 112 2.86 10.39 -3.51
C PHE A 112 1.70 10.10 -4.46
N PHE A 113 0.56 9.68 -3.95
CA PHE A 113 -0.61 9.40 -4.78
C PHE A 113 -1.14 10.65 -5.48
N SER A 114 -1.20 11.79 -4.79
CA SER A 114 -1.61 13.06 -5.39
C SER A 114 -0.73 13.46 -6.57
N LYS A 115 0.59 13.29 -6.45
CA LYS A 115 1.54 13.56 -7.54
C LYS A 115 1.38 12.60 -8.72
N ASN A 116 0.79 11.44 -8.50
CA ASN A 116 0.53 10.45 -9.55
C ASN A 116 -0.89 10.52 -10.13
N GLY A 117 -1.60 11.61 -9.88
CA GLY A 117 -2.91 11.88 -10.49
C GLY A 117 -4.10 11.37 -9.70
N TYR A 118 -3.90 10.90 -8.49
CA TYR A 118 -4.99 10.49 -7.61
C TYR A 118 -5.59 11.70 -6.91
N ARG A 119 -6.91 11.74 -6.80
CA ARG A 119 -7.63 12.78 -6.07
C ARG A 119 -8.26 12.21 -4.81
N THR A 120 -8.29 13.01 -3.76
CA THR A 120 -8.95 12.64 -2.51
C THR A 120 -10.46 12.77 -2.67
N GLU A 121 -11.19 11.68 -2.45
CA GLU A 121 -12.64 11.68 -2.40
C GLU A 121 -13.15 11.96 -0.99
N LYS A 122 -12.48 11.39 0.03
CA LYS A 122 -12.93 11.44 1.40
C LYS A 122 -11.78 11.22 2.38
N GLU A 123 -11.77 12.01 3.46
CA GLU A 123 -10.96 11.71 4.64
C GLU A 123 -11.74 10.72 5.51
N GLN A 124 -11.07 9.72 6.02
CA GLN A 124 -11.68 8.64 6.78
C GLN A 124 -10.99 8.44 8.14
N SER A 125 -11.77 8.03 9.13
CA SER A 125 -11.27 7.49 10.38
C SER A 125 -11.53 5.99 10.36
N VAL A 126 -10.46 5.19 10.34
CA VAL A 126 -10.57 3.73 10.28
C VAL A 126 -10.10 3.11 11.59
N ARG A 127 -10.76 2.03 11.99
CA ARG A 127 -10.43 1.31 13.21
C ARG A 127 -9.43 0.20 12.88
N VAL A 128 -8.28 0.24 13.55
CA VAL A 128 -7.26 -0.82 13.48
C VAL A 128 -7.08 -1.36 14.90
N LYS A 129 -7.54 -2.60 15.13
CA LYS A 129 -7.71 -3.15 16.48
C LYS A 129 -8.57 -2.19 17.31
N ASP A 130 -8.30 -1.62 18.34
CA ASP A 130 -9.13 -0.65 19.07
C ASP A 130 -8.64 0.80 18.90
N ILE A 131 -7.81 1.07 17.91
CA ILE A 131 -7.19 2.36 17.66
C ILE A 131 -7.76 2.95 16.37
N PHE A 132 -8.11 4.24 16.37
CA PHE A 132 -8.54 4.96 15.19
C PHE A 132 -7.36 5.61 14.48
N MET A 133 -7.34 5.50 13.15
CA MET A 133 -6.33 6.10 12.29
C MET A 133 -6.99 6.85 11.14
N THR A 134 -6.42 7.99 10.77
CA THR A 134 -6.86 8.74 9.61
C THR A 134 -6.24 8.17 8.34
N ASN A 135 -7.05 7.98 7.32
CA ASN A 135 -6.58 7.75 5.96
C ASN A 135 -7.50 8.46 4.95
N TYR A 136 -7.23 8.29 3.67
CA TYR A 136 -7.95 8.99 2.61
C TYR A 136 -8.38 8.01 1.54
N ALA A 137 -9.66 8.03 1.20
CA ALA A 137 -10.15 7.35 0.00
C ALA A 137 -9.75 8.18 -1.21
N MET A 138 -8.94 7.61 -2.08
CA MET A 138 -8.43 8.28 -3.28
C MET A 138 -8.74 7.49 -4.54
N LYS A 139 -8.91 8.21 -5.64
CA LYS A 139 -9.25 7.64 -6.95
C LYS A 139 -8.49 8.31 -8.08
N LYS A 140 -8.26 7.54 -9.15
CA LYS A 140 -7.69 8.03 -10.40
C LYS A 140 -8.39 7.36 -11.56
N LYS A 141 -8.83 8.14 -12.55
CA LYS A 141 -9.33 7.60 -13.83
C LYS A 141 -8.15 7.07 -14.65
N LEU A 142 -8.35 5.90 -15.22
CA LEU A 142 -7.34 5.26 -16.05
C LEU A 142 -7.50 5.65 -17.53
#